data_9a7265978779faf8c5248f6feab1d0ca
#
_entry.id   9a7265978779faf8c5248f6feab1d0ca
#
_cell.length_a   1.000
_cell.length_b   1.000
_cell.length_c   1.000
_cell.angle_alpha   90.00
_cell.angle_beta   90.00
_cell.angle_gamma   90.00
#
_symmetry.space_group_name_H-M   'P 1'
#
loop_
_entity.id
_entity.type
_entity.pdbx_description
1 polymer ?
#
loop_
_entity_poly.entity_id
_entity_poly.type
_entity_poly.pdbx_seq_one_letter_code
_entity_poly.pdbx_strand_id
1 'polypeptide(L)'
;MSKMTLEDFLGEWNNGSDKLLVHTSGSTGHPKPMWVEKAKMLNSARITCDFLGLRAGDTALLCMPLAYIAGKTVVVRAIERHLRLINEKPSGHPLATPFKELKDGEPLTFAAMVPLQVYNTLMVPEERQRLKTIRHLIIGGGAVDKKMSEALRDFPNNIWSSYAMTETLSHIALRRVNGPDANDWYTPFDTVDISQAADGCLVINAPLVHDGILKTNDIVEIRETAVKGKIQKQFRVVGRKDNVINSGGIKIQIEEVESALKPFLKAPFAITKAPEEKFGEEVVLVTEADDMSEIQEICVNALPRYWQPRRYLHVDSIPMTETGKPARQQIEQIARG
;
A
#
# COMPACT_ATOMS: atom_id res chain seq x y z
N MET A 1 7.12 20.55 2.72
CA MET A 1 6.52 20.81 1.38
C MET A 1 5.27 21.64 1.57
N SER A 2 5.02 22.68 0.71
CA SER A 2 3.76 23.44 0.74
C SER A 2 2.59 22.50 0.48
N LYS A 3 1.45 22.75 1.16
CA LYS A 3 0.24 21.96 0.94
C LYS A 3 -0.33 22.30 -0.44
N MET A 4 -0.14 21.42 -1.44
CA MET A 4 -0.79 21.52 -2.76
C MET A 4 -2.30 21.43 -2.55
N THR A 5 -3.04 22.43 -3.01
CA THR A 5 -4.51 22.44 -3.02
C THR A 5 -5.06 21.77 -4.27
N LEU A 6 -6.37 21.53 -4.31
CA LEU A 6 -7.03 21.01 -5.53
C LEU A 6 -6.93 22.01 -6.68
N GLU A 7 -7.04 23.32 -6.39
CA GLU A 7 -6.91 24.37 -7.38
C GLU A 7 -5.49 24.43 -7.97
N ASP A 8 -4.45 24.35 -7.14
CA ASP A 8 -3.05 24.26 -7.59
C ASP A 8 -2.86 23.07 -8.53
N PHE A 9 -3.37 21.88 -8.16
CA PHE A 9 -3.27 20.69 -9.00
C PHE A 9 -4.01 20.84 -10.33
N LEU A 10 -5.22 21.39 -10.32
CA LEU A 10 -5.98 21.65 -11.55
C LEU A 10 -5.30 22.68 -12.45
N GLY A 11 -4.65 23.68 -11.86
CA GLY A 11 -3.79 24.62 -12.58
C GLY A 11 -2.61 23.93 -13.26
N GLU A 12 -1.90 23.05 -12.55
CA GLU A 12 -0.83 22.23 -13.13
C GLU A 12 -1.35 21.24 -14.20
N TRP A 13 -2.53 20.69 -13.99
CA TRP A 13 -3.14 19.77 -14.96
C TRP A 13 -3.50 20.46 -16.27
N ASN A 14 -3.98 21.68 -16.21
CA ASN A 14 -4.48 22.45 -17.34
C ASN A 14 -3.43 23.43 -17.96
N ASN A 15 -2.18 23.39 -17.55
CA ASN A 15 -1.15 24.35 -17.93
C ASN A 15 -0.56 24.20 -19.36
N GLY A 16 -1.16 23.37 -20.20
CA GLY A 16 -0.70 23.11 -21.57
C GLY A 16 0.51 22.17 -21.71
N SER A 17 1.19 21.80 -20.62
CA SER A 17 2.23 20.75 -20.62
C SER A 17 1.59 19.36 -20.78
N ASP A 18 2.21 18.48 -21.54
CA ASP A 18 1.84 17.06 -21.64
C ASP A 18 2.33 16.24 -20.44
N LYS A 19 3.15 16.81 -19.56
CA LYS A 19 3.76 16.15 -18.40
C LYS A 19 3.38 16.82 -17.09
N LEU A 20 3.41 16.02 -16.04
CA LEU A 20 3.18 16.41 -14.66
C LEU A 20 4.35 15.95 -13.78
N LEU A 21 4.77 16.78 -12.83
CA LEU A 21 5.78 16.39 -11.85
C LEU A 21 5.12 15.63 -10.71
N VAL A 22 5.63 14.44 -10.43
CA VAL A 22 5.27 13.63 -9.26
C VAL A 22 6.52 13.28 -8.45
N HIS A 23 6.32 12.83 -7.22
CA HIS A 23 7.42 12.40 -6.37
C HIS A 23 7.19 10.95 -5.95
N THR A 24 8.23 10.14 -5.94
CA THR A 24 8.17 8.78 -5.41
C THR A 24 7.91 8.83 -3.89
N SER A 25 7.22 7.84 -3.34
CA SER A 25 6.87 7.81 -1.91
C SER A 25 8.06 7.55 -0.97
N GLY A 26 9.28 7.44 -1.50
CA GLY A 26 10.51 7.39 -0.71
C GLY A 26 10.64 6.22 0.26
N SER A 27 10.17 5.01 -0.10
CA SER A 27 10.37 3.80 0.72
C SER A 27 11.86 3.50 1.03
N THR A 28 12.76 4.07 0.24
CA THR A 28 14.23 3.89 0.34
C THR A 28 14.99 5.19 0.59
N GLY A 29 14.32 6.30 0.98
CA GLY A 29 15.00 7.58 1.22
C GLY A 29 14.15 8.81 0.84
N HIS A 30 14.83 9.89 0.45
CA HIS A 30 14.15 11.13 0.04
C HIS A 30 13.29 10.92 -1.22
N PRO A 31 12.09 11.51 -1.28
CA PRO A 31 11.23 11.50 -2.46
C PRO A 31 11.98 12.01 -3.69
N LYS A 32 12.02 11.20 -4.76
CA LYS A 32 12.68 11.58 -6.01
C LYS A 32 11.65 12.17 -6.97
N PRO A 33 11.95 13.31 -7.61
CA PRO A 33 11.07 13.89 -8.63
C PRO A 33 11.06 13.01 -9.90
N MET A 34 9.89 12.86 -10.50
CA MET A 34 9.68 12.12 -11.73
C MET A 34 8.65 12.85 -12.61
N TRP A 35 8.99 13.07 -13.88
CA TRP A 35 8.05 13.60 -14.84
C TRP A 35 7.25 12.45 -15.48
N VAL A 36 5.92 12.58 -15.43
CA VAL A 36 4.98 11.57 -15.96
C VAL A 36 4.08 12.19 -17.02
N GLU A 37 3.72 11.42 -18.02
CA GLU A 37 2.83 11.85 -19.09
C GLU A 37 1.38 11.86 -18.60
N LYS A 38 0.68 12.99 -18.80
CA LYS A 38 -0.75 13.12 -18.45
C LYS A 38 -1.61 12.09 -19.20
N ALA A 39 -1.25 11.78 -20.47
CA ALA A 39 -1.94 10.75 -21.25
C ALA A 39 -1.87 9.36 -20.56
N LYS A 40 -0.72 8.97 -20.02
CA LYS A 40 -0.56 7.72 -19.27
C LYS A 40 -1.34 7.73 -17.96
N MET A 41 -1.41 8.88 -17.27
CA MET A 41 -2.25 9.04 -16.07
C MET A 41 -3.73 8.86 -16.41
N LEU A 42 -4.21 9.39 -17.55
CA LEU A 42 -5.58 9.17 -18.03
C LEU A 42 -5.83 7.70 -18.37
N ASN A 43 -4.86 7.01 -18.99
CA ASN A 43 -4.97 5.56 -19.25
C ASN A 43 -5.12 4.77 -17.94
N SER A 44 -4.27 5.07 -16.94
CA SER A 44 -4.38 4.45 -15.61
C SER A 44 -5.73 4.71 -14.94
N ALA A 45 -6.24 5.93 -15.07
CA ALA A 45 -7.55 6.31 -14.55
C ALA A 45 -8.68 5.54 -15.23
N ARG A 46 -8.64 5.44 -16.58
CA ARG A 46 -9.63 4.71 -17.40
C ARG A 46 -9.67 3.24 -17.01
N ILE A 47 -8.51 2.58 -16.92
CA ILE A 47 -8.41 1.16 -16.52
C ILE A 47 -9.12 0.92 -15.17
N THR A 48 -8.86 1.80 -14.19
CA THR A 48 -9.50 1.69 -12.87
C THR A 48 -11.00 1.94 -12.94
N CYS A 49 -11.43 2.99 -13.64
CA CYS A 49 -12.85 3.35 -13.76
C CYS A 49 -13.63 2.24 -14.48
N ASP A 50 -13.08 1.65 -15.54
CA ASP A 50 -13.69 0.54 -16.27
C ASP A 50 -13.79 -0.71 -15.40
N PHE A 51 -12.73 -1.06 -14.67
CA PHE A 51 -12.73 -2.21 -13.75
C PHE A 51 -13.81 -2.08 -12.66
N LEU A 52 -13.96 -0.89 -12.07
CA LEU A 52 -14.96 -0.63 -11.04
C LEU A 52 -16.36 -0.33 -11.60
N GLY A 53 -16.51 -0.16 -12.91
CA GLY A 53 -17.76 0.21 -13.57
C GLY A 53 -18.25 1.61 -13.20
N LEU A 54 -17.33 2.56 -12.93
CA LEU A 54 -17.64 3.94 -12.60
C LEU A 54 -18.20 4.68 -13.82
N ARG A 55 -19.16 5.56 -13.61
CA ARG A 55 -19.87 6.32 -14.64
C ARG A 55 -19.82 7.82 -14.36
N ALA A 56 -20.04 8.62 -15.38
CA ALA A 56 -20.19 10.07 -15.23
C ALA A 56 -21.27 10.40 -14.19
N GLY A 57 -20.96 11.33 -13.28
CA GLY A 57 -21.83 11.71 -12.17
C GLY A 57 -21.69 10.88 -10.90
N ASP A 58 -21.02 9.72 -10.93
CA ASP A 58 -20.67 8.98 -9.73
C ASP A 58 -19.78 9.84 -8.81
N THR A 59 -19.82 9.58 -7.50
CA THR A 59 -19.10 10.35 -6.49
C THR A 59 -17.74 9.72 -6.15
N ALA A 60 -16.72 10.55 -6.00
CA ALA A 60 -15.38 10.13 -5.62
C ALA A 60 -14.85 10.96 -4.44
N LEU A 61 -14.30 10.31 -3.41
CA LEU A 61 -13.72 10.97 -2.25
C LEU A 61 -12.21 11.22 -2.45
N LEU A 62 -11.81 12.49 -2.42
CA LEU A 62 -10.43 12.90 -2.27
C LEU A 62 -10.16 13.19 -0.79
N CYS A 63 -9.45 12.29 -0.12
CA CYS A 63 -9.07 12.42 1.29
C CYS A 63 -7.56 12.18 1.53
N MET A 64 -6.79 12.16 0.44
CA MET A 64 -5.34 12.00 0.47
C MET A 64 -4.62 13.27 -0.01
N PRO A 65 -3.40 13.55 0.49
CA PRO A 65 -2.65 14.73 0.07
C PRO A 65 -2.32 14.70 -1.42
N LEU A 66 -2.53 15.82 -2.11
CA LEU A 66 -2.17 16.00 -3.52
C LEU A 66 -0.66 16.17 -3.76
N ALA A 67 0.15 16.31 -2.71
CA ALA A 67 1.60 16.20 -2.81
C ALA A 67 2.07 14.82 -3.27
N TYR A 68 1.26 13.78 -3.03
CA TYR A 68 1.56 12.39 -3.42
C TYR A 68 0.72 11.96 -4.63
N ILE A 69 1.26 11.02 -5.41
CA ILE A 69 0.60 10.51 -6.61
C ILE A 69 -0.77 9.90 -6.31
N ALA A 70 -0.95 9.29 -5.13
CA ALA A 70 -2.22 8.67 -4.73
C ALA A 70 -3.38 9.67 -4.70
N GLY A 71 -3.20 10.88 -4.15
CA GLY A 71 -4.20 11.94 -4.20
C GLY A 71 -4.45 12.45 -5.62
N LYS A 72 -3.35 12.69 -6.37
CA LYS A 72 -3.43 13.14 -7.78
C LYS A 72 -4.25 12.19 -8.64
N THR A 73 -4.06 10.87 -8.51
CA THR A 73 -4.77 9.87 -9.31
C THR A 73 -6.27 9.78 -8.99
N VAL A 74 -6.71 10.14 -7.79
CA VAL A 74 -8.15 10.28 -7.49
C VAL A 74 -8.75 11.41 -8.34
N VAL A 75 -8.08 12.57 -8.39
CA VAL A 75 -8.53 13.71 -9.20
C VAL A 75 -8.50 13.36 -10.70
N VAL A 76 -7.44 12.68 -11.17
CA VAL A 76 -7.36 12.27 -12.59
C VAL A 76 -8.49 11.31 -12.97
N ARG A 77 -8.90 10.38 -12.06
CA ARG A 77 -10.09 9.55 -12.28
C ARG A 77 -11.37 10.38 -12.37
N ALA A 78 -11.49 11.40 -11.53
CA ALA A 78 -12.63 12.31 -11.58
C ALA A 78 -12.68 13.10 -12.90
N ILE A 79 -11.54 13.54 -13.41
CA ILE A 79 -11.43 14.23 -14.71
C ILE A 79 -11.78 13.25 -15.84
N GLU A 80 -11.17 12.07 -15.88
CA GLU A 80 -11.34 11.08 -16.95
C GLU A 80 -12.77 10.59 -17.07
N ARG A 81 -13.45 10.37 -15.94
CA ARG A 81 -14.79 9.77 -15.91
C ARG A 81 -15.89 10.77 -15.57
N HIS A 82 -15.58 12.07 -15.46
CA HIS A 82 -16.54 13.11 -15.04
C HIS A 82 -17.26 12.76 -13.72
N LEU A 83 -16.45 12.32 -12.71
CA LEU A 83 -16.98 12.03 -11.39
C LEU A 83 -17.19 13.33 -10.61
N ARG A 84 -18.16 13.33 -9.71
CA ARG A 84 -18.33 14.39 -8.71
C ARG A 84 -17.29 14.17 -7.60
N LEU A 85 -16.34 15.07 -7.49
CA LEU A 85 -15.29 14.99 -6.49
C LEU A 85 -15.76 15.62 -5.17
N ILE A 86 -15.74 14.83 -4.10
CA ILE A 86 -15.90 15.29 -2.73
C ILE A 86 -14.49 15.49 -2.18
N ASN A 87 -14.15 16.75 -1.84
CA ASN A 87 -12.80 17.14 -1.45
C ASN A 87 -12.71 17.36 0.05
N GLU A 88 -12.26 16.35 0.77
CA GLU A 88 -12.02 16.41 2.21
C GLU A 88 -10.56 16.70 2.55
N LYS A 89 -10.35 17.45 3.63
CA LYS A 89 -9.00 17.70 4.12
C LYS A 89 -8.33 16.39 4.51
N PRO A 90 -7.12 16.11 4.00
CA PRO A 90 -6.38 14.92 4.39
C PRO A 90 -6.21 14.80 5.91
N SER A 91 -6.67 13.68 6.46
CA SER A 91 -6.61 13.38 7.89
C SER A 91 -6.54 11.86 8.11
N GLY A 92 -6.29 11.46 9.35
CA GLY A 92 -6.39 10.06 9.76
C GLY A 92 -7.84 9.54 9.86
N HIS A 93 -8.83 10.44 9.87
CA HIS A 93 -10.26 10.16 10.04
C HIS A 93 -11.08 10.83 8.92
N PRO A 94 -10.95 10.38 7.64
CA PRO A 94 -11.60 11.03 6.51
C PRO A 94 -13.13 10.86 6.50
N LEU A 95 -13.66 9.98 7.33
CA LEU A 95 -15.09 9.70 7.47
C LEU A 95 -15.67 10.22 8.79
N ALA A 96 -14.99 11.15 9.48
CA ALA A 96 -15.43 11.66 10.78
C ALA A 96 -16.80 12.36 10.73
N THR A 97 -17.09 13.06 9.64
CA THR A 97 -18.35 13.77 9.44
C THR A 97 -19.09 13.29 8.20
N PRO A 98 -20.43 13.39 8.15
CA PRO A 98 -21.18 13.21 6.91
C PRO A 98 -20.75 14.22 5.85
N PHE A 99 -20.70 13.81 4.60
CA PHE A 99 -20.36 14.68 3.47
C PHE A 99 -21.55 15.56 3.09
N LYS A 100 -21.37 16.87 3.20
CA LYS A 100 -22.44 17.86 2.87
C LYS A 100 -22.81 17.87 1.40
N GLU A 101 -21.90 17.42 0.54
CA GLU A 101 -22.10 17.35 -0.91
C GLU A 101 -22.96 16.17 -1.35
N LEU A 102 -23.16 15.18 -0.49
CA LEU A 102 -24.06 14.06 -0.74
C LEU A 102 -25.48 14.41 -0.32
N LYS A 103 -26.44 14.08 -1.18
CA LYS A 103 -27.86 14.14 -0.83
C LYS A 103 -28.19 13.01 0.16
N ASP A 104 -29.30 13.17 0.89
CA ASP A 104 -29.78 12.12 1.78
C ASP A 104 -30.00 10.81 1.01
N GLY A 105 -29.33 9.75 1.50
CA GLY A 105 -29.37 8.43 0.87
C GLY A 105 -28.50 8.25 -0.37
N GLU A 106 -27.79 9.29 -0.83
CA GLU A 106 -26.85 9.16 -1.95
C GLU A 106 -25.57 8.43 -1.49
N PRO A 107 -25.18 7.31 -2.16
CA PRO A 107 -23.98 6.59 -1.78
C PRO A 107 -22.73 7.32 -2.24
N LEU A 108 -21.65 7.24 -1.44
CA LEU A 108 -20.30 7.51 -1.93
C LEU A 108 -19.87 6.34 -2.83
N THR A 109 -19.68 6.59 -4.14
CA THR A 109 -19.43 5.51 -5.08
C THR A 109 -18.00 4.98 -5.00
N PHE A 110 -17.02 5.87 -4.87
CA PHE A 110 -15.61 5.50 -4.88
C PHE A 110 -14.81 6.24 -3.81
N ALA A 111 -13.96 5.50 -3.11
CA ALA A 111 -12.93 6.07 -2.25
C ALA A 111 -11.62 5.28 -2.37
N ALA A 112 -10.50 5.99 -2.26
CA ALA A 112 -9.18 5.41 -2.07
C ALA A 112 -8.61 5.89 -0.73
N MET A 113 -8.16 4.94 0.12
CA MET A 113 -7.66 5.23 1.46
C MET A 113 -6.37 4.45 1.72
N VAL A 114 -5.54 4.94 2.63
CA VAL A 114 -4.39 4.19 3.13
C VAL A 114 -4.80 3.28 4.31
N PRO A 115 -4.04 2.20 4.61
CA PRO A 115 -4.39 1.29 5.70
C PRO A 115 -4.60 1.98 7.05
N LEU A 116 -3.80 3.01 7.37
CA LEU A 116 -3.96 3.78 8.61
C LEU A 116 -5.33 4.47 8.70
N GLN A 117 -5.80 5.07 7.61
CA GLN A 117 -7.13 5.70 7.58
C GLN A 117 -8.24 4.67 7.80
N VAL A 118 -8.12 3.51 7.15
CA VAL A 118 -9.09 2.41 7.33
C VAL A 118 -9.05 1.89 8.76
N TYR A 119 -7.86 1.69 9.32
CA TYR A 119 -7.70 1.25 10.71
C TYR A 119 -8.39 2.21 11.68
N ASN A 120 -8.11 3.51 11.58
CA ASN A 120 -8.71 4.53 12.44
C ASN A 120 -10.24 4.56 12.29
N THR A 121 -10.74 4.50 11.06
CA THR A 121 -12.17 4.44 10.74
C THR A 121 -12.86 3.22 11.37
N LEU A 122 -12.20 2.07 11.40
CA LEU A 122 -12.75 0.84 12.00
C LEU A 122 -12.88 0.94 13.52
N MET A 123 -12.09 1.80 14.16
CA MET A 123 -12.12 2.00 15.62
C MET A 123 -13.26 2.92 16.09
N VAL A 124 -13.89 3.68 15.19
CA VAL A 124 -14.98 4.61 15.50
C VAL A 124 -16.29 4.08 14.90
N PRO A 125 -17.31 3.75 15.72
CA PRO A 125 -18.55 3.10 15.25
C PRO A 125 -19.25 3.85 14.11
N GLU A 126 -19.37 5.17 14.20
CA GLU A 126 -20.05 6.02 13.22
C GLU A 126 -19.28 6.06 11.88
N GLU A 127 -17.95 6.16 11.93
CA GLU A 127 -17.10 6.12 10.74
C GLU A 127 -17.15 4.74 10.09
N ARG A 128 -17.12 3.67 10.92
CA ARG A 128 -17.25 2.29 10.44
C ARG A 128 -18.57 2.07 9.69
N GLN A 129 -19.68 2.68 10.14
CA GLN A 129 -20.95 2.60 9.41
C GLN A 129 -20.86 3.34 8.07
N ARG A 130 -20.27 4.55 8.04
CA ARG A 130 -20.05 5.28 6.77
C ARG A 130 -19.14 4.52 5.82
N LEU A 131 -18.10 3.83 6.32
CA LEU A 131 -17.23 2.99 5.48
C LEU A 131 -18.01 1.90 4.76
N LYS A 132 -19.02 1.30 5.40
CA LYS A 132 -19.88 0.26 4.79
C LYS A 132 -20.76 0.78 3.66
N THR A 133 -21.03 2.09 3.59
CA THR A 133 -21.86 2.71 2.55
C THR A 133 -21.08 3.11 1.30
N ILE A 134 -19.73 3.07 1.34
CA ILE A 134 -18.89 3.33 0.17
C ILE A 134 -18.99 2.15 -0.79
N ARG A 135 -19.47 2.36 -2.01
CA ARG A 135 -19.68 1.27 -2.98
C ARG A 135 -18.38 0.54 -3.34
N HIS A 136 -17.32 1.28 -3.64
CA HIS A 136 -16.00 0.75 -3.99
C HIS A 136 -14.92 1.44 -3.15
N LEU A 137 -14.24 0.67 -2.30
CA LEU A 137 -13.08 1.13 -1.54
C LEU A 137 -11.82 0.48 -2.08
N ILE A 138 -10.82 1.28 -2.44
CA ILE A 138 -9.47 0.80 -2.72
C ILE A 138 -8.56 1.16 -1.56
N ILE A 139 -7.92 0.16 -0.95
CA ILE A 139 -6.91 0.33 0.08
C ILE A 139 -5.54 0.21 -0.59
N GLY A 140 -4.76 1.29 -0.53
CA GLY A 140 -3.46 1.37 -1.21
C GLY A 140 -2.38 2.03 -0.37
N GLY A 141 -1.15 2.03 -0.87
CA GLY A 141 -0.01 2.66 -0.19
C GLY A 141 0.60 1.83 0.94
N GLY A 142 0.03 0.68 1.29
CA GLY A 142 0.54 -0.25 2.31
C GLY A 142 -0.17 -1.60 2.24
N ALA A 143 0.36 -2.59 2.94
CA ALA A 143 -0.24 -3.92 3.02
C ALA A 143 -1.52 -3.89 3.88
N VAL A 144 -2.56 -4.59 3.41
CA VAL A 144 -3.73 -4.93 4.21
C VAL A 144 -3.42 -6.22 4.95
N ASP A 145 -3.21 -6.13 6.24
CA ASP A 145 -2.86 -7.27 7.08
C ASP A 145 -4.07 -8.18 7.38
N LYS A 146 -3.78 -9.34 7.97
CA LYS A 146 -4.80 -10.34 8.29
C LYS A 146 -5.87 -9.79 9.23
N LYS A 147 -5.49 -9.04 10.27
CA LYS A 147 -6.44 -8.45 11.24
C LYS A 147 -7.41 -7.47 10.59
N MET A 148 -6.89 -6.60 9.71
CA MET A 148 -7.72 -5.68 8.93
C MET A 148 -8.62 -6.42 7.95
N SER A 149 -8.10 -7.44 7.24
CA SER A 149 -8.90 -8.27 6.32
C SER A 149 -10.04 -8.98 7.06
N GLU A 150 -9.79 -9.51 8.26
CA GLU A 150 -10.81 -10.12 9.11
C GLU A 150 -11.86 -9.12 9.57
N ALA A 151 -11.47 -7.91 9.98
CA ALA A 151 -12.38 -6.85 10.39
C ALA A 151 -13.28 -6.33 9.26
N LEU A 152 -12.83 -6.44 8.01
CA LEU A 152 -13.55 -6.02 6.80
C LEU A 152 -14.34 -7.16 6.13
N ARG A 153 -14.14 -8.41 6.53
CA ARG A 153 -14.63 -9.62 5.83
C ARG A 153 -16.13 -9.55 5.48
N ASP A 154 -16.95 -9.13 6.42
CA ASP A 154 -18.41 -9.15 6.30
C ASP A 154 -18.99 -7.80 5.87
N PHE A 155 -18.17 -6.89 5.37
CA PHE A 155 -18.66 -5.61 4.87
C PHE A 155 -19.41 -5.82 3.55
N PRO A 156 -20.54 -5.11 3.34
CA PRO A 156 -21.41 -5.33 2.17
C PRO A 156 -20.85 -4.74 0.87
N ASN A 157 -19.92 -3.81 0.98
CA ASN A 157 -19.34 -3.06 -0.14
C ASN A 157 -18.16 -3.79 -0.79
N ASN A 158 -17.67 -3.25 -1.90
CA ASN A 158 -16.55 -3.83 -2.64
C ASN A 158 -15.22 -3.25 -2.13
N ILE A 159 -14.44 -4.05 -1.42
CA ILE A 159 -13.17 -3.62 -0.85
C ILE A 159 -12.01 -4.32 -1.56
N TRP A 160 -11.08 -3.54 -2.05
CA TRP A 160 -9.92 -3.97 -2.81
C TRP A 160 -8.63 -3.55 -2.14
N SER A 161 -7.63 -4.41 -2.13
CA SER A 161 -6.24 -4.03 -1.87
C SER A 161 -5.54 -3.84 -3.20
N SER A 162 -4.74 -2.78 -3.33
CA SER A 162 -4.05 -2.45 -4.57
C SER A 162 -2.55 -2.75 -4.50
N TYR A 163 -2.01 -3.30 -5.58
CA TYR A 163 -0.59 -3.32 -5.84
C TYR A 163 -0.24 -2.19 -6.79
N ALA A 164 0.56 -1.23 -6.32
CA ALA A 164 0.83 0.05 -6.97
C ALA A 164 2.24 0.53 -6.70
N MET A 165 2.80 1.27 -7.64
CA MET A 165 4.03 2.04 -7.47
C MET A 165 3.96 3.33 -8.28
N THR A 166 4.86 4.28 -7.98
CA THR A 166 4.87 5.58 -8.68
C THR A 166 5.22 5.40 -10.15
N GLU A 167 6.08 4.46 -10.47
CA GLU A 167 6.55 4.13 -11.82
C GLU A 167 5.42 3.62 -12.73
N THR A 168 4.39 3.01 -12.16
CA THR A 168 3.17 2.59 -12.88
C THR A 168 2.02 3.59 -12.72
N LEU A 169 2.30 4.78 -12.17
CA LEU A 169 1.37 5.92 -11.93
C LEU A 169 0.30 5.62 -10.88
N SER A 170 -0.16 4.40 -10.80
CA SER A 170 -1.14 3.89 -9.85
C SER A 170 -1.02 2.37 -9.75
N HIS A 171 -2.11 1.72 -9.33
CA HIS A 171 -2.15 0.28 -9.23
C HIS A 171 -2.26 -0.39 -10.61
N ILE A 172 -1.58 -1.52 -10.74
CA ILE A 172 -1.61 -2.40 -11.92
C ILE A 172 -2.35 -3.70 -11.65
N ALA A 173 -2.65 -3.97 -10.39
CA ALA A 173 -3.36 -5.16 -9.96
C ALA A 173 -4.18 -4.88 -8.70
N LEU A 174 -5.27 -5.60 -8.55
CA LEU A 174 -6.16 -5.55 -7.39
C LEU A 174 -6.40 -6.97 -6.85
N ARG A 175 -6.59 -7.09 -5.53
CA ARG A 175 -7.12 -8.29 -4.88
C ARG A 175 -8.36 -7.95 -4.06
N ARG A 176 -9.31 -8.86 -4.03
CA ARG A 176 -10.50 -8.72 -3.20
C ARG A 176 -10.15 -8.94 -1.73
N VAL A 177 -10.58 -8.02 -0.85
CA VAL A 177 -10.31 -8.11 0.60
C VAL A 177 -11.45 -8.78 1.35
N ASN A 178 -12.69 -8.63 0.87
CA ASN A 178 -13.91 -9.08 1.55
C ASN A 178 -14.85 -9.87 0.65
N GLY A 179 -15.87 -10.49 1.26
CA GLY A 179 -16.85 -11.31 0.57
C GLY A 179 -16.31 -12.67 0.13
N PRO A 180 -17.07 -13.44 -0.69
CA PRO A 180 -16.72 -14.79 -1.09
C PRO A 180 -15.46 -14.90 -1.96
N ASP A 181 -15.12 -13.83 -2.67
CA ASP A 181 -13.95 -13.78 -3.56
C ASP A 181 -12.68 -13.28 -2.85
N ALA A 182 -12.74 -13.06 -1.53
CA ALA A 182 -11.59 -12.59 -0.75
C ALA A 182 -10.42 -13.58 -0.82
N ASN A 183 -9.25 -13.06 -1.16
CA ASN A 183 -8.03 -13.87 -1.27
C ASN A 183 -6.77 -12.99 -1.16
N ASP A 184 -5.58 -13.61 -1.12
CA ASP A 184 -4.30 -12.92 -0.98
C ASP A 184 -3.58 -12.70 -2.32
N TRP A 185 -4.21 -13.06 -3.44
CA TRP A 185 -3.61 -12.99 -4.75
C TRP A 185 -4.08 -11.76 -5.52
N TYR A 186 -3.14 -10.96 -5.98
CA TYR A 186 -3.41 -9.84 -6.86
C TYR A 186 -3.64 -10.32 -8.28
N THR A 187 -4.71 -9.85 -8.89
CA THR A 187 -5.02 -10.06 -10.30
C THR A 187 -4.62 -8.81 -11.08
N PRO A 188 -3.65 -8.89 -12.01
CA PRO A 188 -3.33 -7.79 -12.90
C PRO A 188 -4.53 -7.42 -13.77
N PHE A 189 -4.60 -6.15 -14.17
CA PHE A 189 -5.57 -5.74 -15.21
C PHE A 189 -5.24 -6.40 -16.54
N ASP A 190 -6.22 -6.57 -17.41
CA ASP A 190 -6.08 -7.23 -18.72
C ASP A 190 -5.00 -6.58 -19.65
N THR A 191 -4.65 -5.33 -19.37
CA THR A 191 -3.61 -4.57 -20.09
C THR A 191 -2.21 -4.71 -19.51
N VAL A 192 -2.04 -5.54 -18.50
CA VAL A 192 -0.78 -5.74 -17.76
C VAL A 192 -0.38 -7.19 -17.83
N ASP A 193 0.83 -7.47 -18.33
CA ASP A 193 1.45 -8.78 -18.22
C ASP A 193 2.49 -8.80 -17.11
N ILE A 194 2.61 -9.96 -16.45
CA ILE A 194 3.55 -10.17 -15.36
C ILE A 194 4.36 -11.42 -15.54
N SER A 195 5.60 -11.38 -15.07
CA SER A 195 6.49 -12.54 -14.99
C SER A 195 7.40 -12.45 -13.78
N GLN A 196 8.12 -13.51 -13.50
CA GLN A 196 9.07 -13.56 -12.40
C GLN A 196 10.48 -13.62 -12.96
N ALA A 197 11.36 -12.77 -12.46
CA ALA A 197 12.79 -12.79 -12.79
C ALA A 197 13.49 -13.96 -12.07
N ALA A 198 14.70 -14.31 -12.51
CA ALA A 198 15.50 -15.39 -11.92
C ALA A 198 15.79 -15.22 -10.41
N ASP A 199 15.76 -13.99 -9.90
CA ASP A 199 15.93 -13.68 -8.47
C ASP A 199 14.61 -13.63 -7.69
N GLY A 200 13.51 -14.08 -8.29
CA GLY A 200 12.19 -14.14 -7.66
C GLY A 200 11.40 -12.83 -7.69
N CYS A 201 11.98 -11.75 -8.23
CA CYS A 201 11.33 -10.45 -8.26
C CYS A 201 10.26 -10.36 -9.35
N LEU A 202 9.20 -9.59 -9.09
CA LEU A 202 8.14 -9.30 -10.06
C LEU A 202 8.67 -8.45 -11.21
N VAL A 203 8.33 -8.87 -12.41
CA VAL A 203 8.57 -8.14 -13.66
C VAL A 203 7.22 -7.74 -14.25
N ILE A 204 7.07 -6.48 -14.61
CA ILE A 204 5.81 -5.88 -15.07
C ILE A 204 6.00 -5.33 -16.48
N ASN A 205 5.09 -5.68 -17.37
CA ASN A 205 4.89 -5.06 -18.66
C ASN A 205 3.50 -4.41 -18.69
N ALA A 206 3.46 -3.08 -18.63
CA ALA A 206 2.22 -2.31 -18.56
C ALA A 206 2.27 -1.11 -19.53
N PRO A 207 2.27 -1.36 -20.87
CA PRO A 207 2.62 -0.36 -21.89
C PRO A 207 1.70 0.86 -21.93
N LEU A 208 0.48 0.76 -21.41
CA LEU A 208 -0.43 1.91 -21.35
C LEU A 208 -0.05 2.93 -20.27
N VAL A 209 0.77 2.55 -19.28
CA VAL A 209 1.10 3.38 -18.12
C VAL A 209 2.60 3.53 -17.87
N HIS A 210 3.43 2.64 -18.44
CA HIS A 210 4.88 2.66 -18.27
C HIS A 210 5.58 2.23 -19.57
N ASP A 211 6.66 2.92 -19.95
CA ASP A 211 7.47 2.53 -21.09
C ASP A 211 8.45 1.41 -20.72
N GLY A 212 8.43 0.34 -21.53
CA GLY A 212 9.33 -0.80 -21.36
C GLY A 212 8.96 -1.73 -20.22
N ILE A 213 9.89 -2.60 -19.87
CA ILE A 213 9.73 -3.63 -18.84
C ILE A 213 10.25 -3.09 -17.51
N LEU A 214 9.42 -3.16 -16.48
CA LEU A 214 9.77 -2.74 -15.13
C LEU A 214 10.09 -3.96 -14.26
N LYS A 215 11.34 -4.08 -13.81
CA LYS A 215 11.74 -5.05 -12.81
C LYS A 215 11.66 -4.42 -11.44
N THR A 216 10.88 -5.01 -10.54
CA THR A 216 10.72 -4.55 -9.18
C THR A 216 11.74 -5.19 -8.23
N ASN A 217 11.74 -4.73 -6.96
CA ASN A 217 12.44 -5.41 -5.85
C ASN A 217 11.46 -6.25 -5.00
N ASP A 218 10.22 -6.43 -5.44
CA ASP A 218 9.21 -7.21 -4.72
C ASP A 218 9.33 -8.68 -5.12
N ILE A 219 9.68 -9.54 -4.17
CA ILE A 219 9.70 -10.99 -4.33
C ILE A 219 8.26 -11.50 -4.34
N VAL A 220 7.92 -12.29 -5.33
CA VAL A 220 6.55 -12.76 -5.54
C VAL A 220 6.48 -14.25 -5.79
N GLU A 221 5.32 -14.82 -5.52
CA GLU A 221 4.86 -16.07 -6.11
C GLU A 221 3.86 -15.77 -7.20
N ILE A 222 3.93 -16.49 -8.31
CA ILE A 222 2.99 -16.38 -9.43
C ILE A 222 2.25 -17.71 -9.59
N ARG A 223 0.95 -17.63 -9.84
CA ARG A 223 0.13 -18.78 -10.22
C ARG A 223 -0.74 -18.45 -11.42
N GLU A 224 -1.18 -19.48 -12.12
CA GLU A 224 -2.24 -19.38 -13.14
C GLU A 224 -3.55 -19.91 -12.56
N THR A 225 -4.63 -19.21 -12.81
CA THR A 225 -5.97 -19.59 -12.33
C THR A 225 -7.03 -19.17 -13.33
N ALA A 226 -8.15 -19.89 -13.34
CA ALA A 226 -9.30 -19.49 -14.13
C ALA A 226 -10.12 -18.42 -13.40
N VAL A 227 -10.16 -17.22 -13.99
CA VAL A 227 -10.99 -16.11 -13.52
C VAL A 227 -12.02 -15.82 -14.60
N LYS A 228 -13.30 -15.94 -14.28
CA LYS A 228 -14.42 -15.74 -15.24
C LYS A 228 -14.23 -16.51 -16.56
N GLY A 229 -13.71 -17.74 -16.49
CA GLY A 229 -13.50 -18.62 -17.65
C GLY A 229 -12.26 -18.34 -18.51
N LYS A 230 -11.42 -17.36 -18.11
CA LYS A 230 -10.12 -17.08 -18.74
C LYS A 230 -8.98 -17.48 -17.80
N ILE A 231 -7.93 -18.06 -18.33
CA ILE A 231 -6.70 -18.32 -17.57
C ILE A 231 -5.99 -16.97 -17.40
N GLN A 232 -5.75 -16.58 -16.15
CA GLN A 232 -5.05 -15.36 -15.79
C GLN A 232 -3.93 -15.66 -14.80
N LYS A 233 -2.81 -14.96 -14.94
CA LYS A 233 -1.76 -14.96 -13.93
C LYS A 233 -2.21 -14.13 -12.74
N GLN A 234 -1.93 -14.65 -11.56
CA GLN A 234 -2.08 -13.92 -10.30
C GLN A 234 -0.76 -13.99 -9.55
N PHE A 235 -0.49 -12.99 -8.71
CA PHE A 235 0.69 -12.98 -7.87
C PHE A 235 0.37 -12.58 -6.44
N ARG A 236 1.19 -13.04 -5.50
CA ARG A 236 1.23 -12.51 -4.13
C ARG A 236 2.64 -12.05 -3.80
N VAL A 237 2.72 -10.96 -3.07
CA VAL A 237 4.01 -10.42 -2.60
C VAL A 237 4.41 -11.19 -1.35
N VAL A 238 5.58 -11.80 -1.38
CA VAL A 238 6.18 -12.53 -0.25
C VAL A 238 7.01 -11.56 0.60
N GLY A 239 7.71 -10.62 -0.04
CA GLY A 239 8.52 -9.61 0.63
C GLY A 239 9.33 -8.79 -0.36
N ARG A 240 10.36 -8.09 0.13
CA ARG A 240 11.24 -7.27 -0.70
C ARG A 240 12.66 -7.80 -0.68
N LYS A 241 13.31 -7.76 -1.84
CA LYS A 241 14.72 -8.14 -1.99
C LYS A 241 15.65 -7.32 -1.07
N ASP A 242 15.31 -6.03 -0.88
CA ASP A 242 16.07 -5.10 -0.03
C ASP A 242 15.96 -5.47 1.47
N ASN A 243 14.90 -6.19 1.84
CA ASN A 243 14.55 -6.55 3.21
C ASN A 243 14.91 -8.01 3.54
N VAL A 244 15.79 -8.64 2.75
CA VAL A 244 16.33 -9.96 3.06
C VAL A 244 17.54 -9.83 3.99
N ILE A 245 17.54 -10.61 5.05
CA ILE A 245 18.66 -10.79 5.98
C ILE A 245 19.38 -12.08 5.59
N ASN A 246 20.68 -12.00 5.30
CA ASN A 246 21.50 -13.17 4.95
C ASN A 246 22.30 -13.62 6.18
N SER A 247 21.71 -14.46 7.01
CA SER A 247 22.31 -14.95 8.25
C SER A 247 22.83 -16.37 8.12
N GLY A 248 24.14 -16.54 8.05
CA GLY A 248 24.76 -17.86 7.95
C GLY A 248 24.35 -18.67 6.72
N GLY A 249 24.08 -18.00 5.59
CA GLY A 249 23.61 -18.63 4.36
C GLY A 249 22.10 -18.84 4.29
N ILE A 250 21.36 -18.51 5.34
CA ILE A 250 19.90 -18.56 5.38
C ILE A 250 19.36 -17.17 5.00
N LYS A 251 18.47 -17.14 4.00
CA LYS A 251 17.73 -15.94 3.62
C LYS A 251 16.48 -15.81 4.48
N ILE A 252 16.39 -14.74 5.27
CA ILE A 252 15.28 -14.46 6.18
C ILE A 252 14.59 -13.20 5.69
N GLN A 253 13.30 -13.31 5.42
CA GLN A 253 12.49 -12.19 4.97
C GLN A 253 11.99 -11.40 6.18
N ILE A 254 12.30 -10.10 6.26
CA ILE A 254 11.90 -9.23 7.38
C ILE A 254 10.38 -9.26 7.57
N GLU A 255 9.63 -9.17 6.49
CA GLU A 255 8.17 -9.13 6.52
C GLU A 255 7.55 -10.43 7.07
N GLU A 256 8.17 -11.57 6.83
CA GLU A 256 7.70 -12.85 7.38
C GLU A 256 7.92 -12.91 8.89
N VAL A 257 9.08 -12.46 9.39
CA VAL A 257 9.37 -12.37 10.83
C VAL A 257 8.40 -11.41 11.52
N GLU A 258 8.21 -10.22 10.96
CA GLU A 258 7.24 -9.23 11.49
C GLU A 258 5.81 -9.76 11.50
N SER A 259 5.39 -10.43 10.44
CA SER A 259 4.06 -11.04 10.35
C SER A 259 3.84 -12.11 11.40
N ALA A 260 4.86 -12.93 11.68
CA ALA A 260 4.80 -13.97 12.70
C ALA A 260 4.73 -13.39 14.12
N LEU A 261 5.40 -12.28 14.39
CA LEU A 261 5.42 -11.63 15.72
C LEU A 261 4.20 -10.73 15.99
N LYS A 262 3.60 -10.17 14.95
CA LYS A 262 2.50 -9.19 15.08
C LYS A 262 1.31 -9.62 15.93
N PRO A 263 0.88 -10.91 15.98
CA PRO A 263 -0.20 -11.35 16.85
C PRO A 263 0.13 -11.29 18.35
N PHE A 264 1.41 -11.33 18.71
CA PHE A 264 1.90 -11.48 20.07
C PHE A 264 2.45 -10.18 20.65
N LEU A 265 3.09 -9.34 19.84
CA LEU A 265 3.66 -8.08 20.26
C LEU A 265 2.62 -6.95 20.17
N LYS A 266 2.37 -6.28 21.31
CA LYS A 266 1.41 -5.17 21.42
C LYS A 266 2.05 -3.82 21.13
N ALA A 267 3.30 -3.63 21.62
CA ALA A 267 4.05 -2.42 21.37
C ALA A 267 4.52 -2.35 19.91
N PRO A 268 4.69 -1.15 19.34
CA PRO A 268 5.31 -0.98 18.04
C PRO A 268 6.69 -1.64 17.99
N PHE A 269 6.97 -2.32 16.90
CA PHE A 269 8.26 -2.96 16.67
C PHE A 269 8.61 -3.00 15.18
N ALA A 270 9.87 -3.20 14.88
CA ALA A 270 10.36 -3.45 13.53
C ALA A 270 11.49 -4.48 13.57
N ILE A 271 11.55 -5.34 12.58
CA ILE A 271 12.69 -6.20 12.33
C ILE A 271 13.62 -5.51 11.36
N THR A 272 14.92 -5.61 11.64
CA THR A 272 15.97 -5.10 10.77
C THR A 272 17.18 -6.01 10.83
N LYS A 273 18.27 -5.60 10.21
CA LYS A 273 19.52 -6.33 10.12
C LYS A 273 20.70 -5.48 10.58
N ALA A 274 21.72 -6.15 11.06
CA ALA A 274 23.02 -5.54 11.31
C ALA A 274 24.14 -6.49 10.85
N PRO A 275 25.34 -5.95 10.53
CA PRO A 275 26.51 -6.79 10.26
C PRO A 275 26.87 -7.65 11.47
N GLU A 276 27.25 -8.91 11.24
CA GLU A 276 27.74 -9.84 12.25
C GLU A 276 28.89 -10.68 11.66
N GLU A 277 29.99 -10.80 12.40
CA GLU A 277 31.24 -11.39 11.88
C GLU A 277 31.09 -12.87 11.44
N LYS A 278 30.37 -13.67 12.21
CA LYS A 278 30.27 -15.11 11.96
C LYS A 278 29.26 -15.49 10.89
N PHE A 279 28.17 -14.76 10.83
CA PHE A 279 27.02 -15.10 9.98
C PHE A 279 26.75 -14.11 8.84
N GLY A 280 27.56 -13.03 8.75
CA GLY A 280 27.42 -11.94 7.80
C GLY A 280 26.40 -10.90 8.24
N GLU A 281 25.15 -11.28 8.45
CA GLU A 281 24.10 -10.43 8.99
C GLU A 281 23.36 -11.15 10.13
N GLU A 282 22.87 -10.38 11.09
CA GLU A 282 21.99 -10.86 12.17
C GLU A 282 20.60 -10.20 12.11
N VAL A 283 19.63 -10.93 12.64
CA VAL A 283 18.28 -10.40 12.85
C VAL A 283 18.28 -9.52 14.10
N VAL A 284 17.82 -8.28 13.98
CA VAL A 284 17.69 -7.32 15.08
C VAL A 284 16.21 -6.92 15.22
N LEU A 285 15.71 -6.95 16.44
CA LEU A 285 14.37 -6.43 16.77
C LEU A 285 14.54 -5.06 17.44
N VAL A 286 13.86 -4.05 16.91
CA VAL A 286 13.76 -2.70 17.46
C VAL A 286 12.32 -2.51 17.95
N THR A 287 12.11 -2.03 19.18
CA THR A 287 10.77 -1.92 19.77
C THR A 287 10.65 -0.73 20.71
N GLU A 288 9.41 -0.26 20.90
CA GLU A 288 9.02 0.74 21.90
C GLU A 288 8.66 0.10 23.26
N ALA A 289 8.74 -1.24 23.38
CA ALA A 289 8.47 -1.93 24.65
C ALA A 289 9.63 -1.76 25.64
N ASP A 290 9.32 -1.56 26.91
CA ASP A 290 10.32 -1.44 27.98
C ASP A 290 10.83 -2.81 28.46
N ASP A 291 9.96 -3.83 28.50
CA ASP A 291 10.32 -5.18 28.98
C ASP A 291 10.92 -6.03 27.87
N MET A 292 12.23 -5.98 27.74
CA MET A 292 12.99 -6.79 26.77
C MET A 292 12.92 -8.29 27.05
N SER A 293 12.73 -8.69 28.32
CA SER A 293 12.67 -10.11 28.69
C SER A 293 11.40 -10.76 28.18
N GLU A 294 10.25 -10.06 28.30
CA GLU A 294 8.98 -10.50 27.72
C GLU A 294 9.09 -10.61 26.19
N ILE A 295 9.69 -9.61 25.54
CA ILE A 295 9.86 -9.61 24.07
C ILE A 295 10.73 -10.81 23.62
N GLN A 296 11.81 -11.11 24.33
CA GLN A 296 12.67 -12.26 24.01
C GLN A 296 11.91 -13.58 24.14
N GLU A 297 11.15 -13.75 25.22
CA GLU A 297 10.34 -14.95 25.43
C GLU A 297 9.31 -15.15 24.31
N ILE A 298 8.61 -14.08 23.91
CA ILE A 298 7.69 -14.10 22.79
C ILE A 298 8.40 -14.52 21.50
N CYS A 299 9.55 -13.94 21.20
CA CYS A 299 10.30 -14.28 19.99
C CYS A 299 10.76 -15.75 19.95
N VAL A 300 11.21 -16.27 21.08
CA VAL A 300 11.63 -17.69 21.20
C VAL A 300 10.46 -18.63 20.93
N ASN A 301 9.26 -18.30 21.43
CA ASN A 301 8.08 -19.14 21.31
C ASN A 301 7.38 -19.02 19.93
N ALA A 302 7.41 -17.84 19.31
CA ALA A 302 6.69 -17.55 18.08
C ALA A 302 7.51 -17.80 16.80
N LEU A 303 8.85 -17.78 16.88
CA LEU A 303 9.72 -17.82 15.70
C LEU A 303 10.54 -19.11 15.61
N PRO A 304 10.75 -19.64 14.40
CA PRO A 304 11.77 -20.66 14.16
C PRO A 304 13.15 -20.18 14.64
N ARG A 305 13.97 -21.10 15.10
CA ARG A 305 15.29 -20.80 15.70
C ARG A 305 16.16 -19.83 14.89
N TYR A 306 16.15 -19.96 13.56
CA TYR A 306 16.97 -19.12 12.66
C TYR A 306 16.40 -17.74 12.40
N TRP A 307 15.11 -17.50 12.72
CA TRP A 307 14.45 -16.20 12.60
C TRP A 307 14.50 -15.39 13.88
N GLN A 308 14.88 -16.01 14.99
CA GLN A 308 14.92 -15.35 16.29
C GLN A 308 15.95 -14.22 16.28
N PRO A 309 15.56 -12.99 16.71
CA PRO A 309 16.50 -11.90 16.85
C PRO A 309 17.65 -12.26 17.79
N ARG A 310 18.85 -11.87 17.42
CA ARG A 310 20.03 -12.01 18.26
C ARG A 310 20.30 -10.77 19.08
N ARG A 311 19.77 -9.64 18.63
CA ARG A 311 19.87 -8.36 19.31
C ARG A 311 18.50 -7.71 19.40
N TYR A 312 18.24 -7.08 20.54
CA TYR A 312 17.01 -6.39 20.89
C TYR A 312 17.35 -4.97 21.28
N LEU A 313 16.68 -3.98 20.69
CA LEU A 313 16.94 -2.57 20.92
C LEU A 313 15.64 -1.87 21.31
N HIS A 314 15.71 -1.09 22.41
CA HIS A 314 14.65 -0.18 22.78
C HIS A 314 14.82 1.17 22.09
N VAL A 315 13.71 1.76 21.65
CA VAL A 315 13.62 3.13 21.14
C VAL A 315 12.37 3.80 21.67
N ASP A 316 12.42 5.11 21.90
CA ASP A 316 11.25 5.88 22.34
C ASP A 316 10.14 5.90 21.27
N SER A 317 10.50 5.82 19.99
CA SER A 317 9.56 5.75 18.87
C SER A 317 10.21 5.09 17.66
N ILE A 318 9.48 4.17 17.03
CA ILE A 318 9.88 3.56 15.76
C ILE A 318 9.86 4.63 14.65
N PRO A 319 10.98 4.87 13.95
CA PRO A 319 11.02 5.81 12.84
C PRO A 319 10.03 5.45 11.74
N MET A 320 9.17 6.40 11.36
CA MET A 320 8.14 6.23 10.34
C MET A 320 8.36 7.21 9.19
N THR A 321 8.00 6.80 7.99
CA THR A 321 7.92 7.69 6.83
C THR A 321 6.71 8.61 6.94
N GLU A 322 6.67 9.70 6.17
CA GLU A 322 5.50 10.60 6.07
C GLU A 322 4.21 9.86 5.63
N THR A 323 4.34 8.70 5.00
CA THR A 323 3.22 7.85 4.55
C THR A 323 2.82 6.80 5.60
N GLY A 324 3.40 6.83 6.81
CA GLY A 324 3.07 5.93 7.90
C GLY A 324 3.63 4.50 7.76
N LYS A 325 4.73 4.33 7.01
CA LYS A 325 5.48 3.07 6.92
C LYS A 325 6.74 3.12 7.77
N PRO A 326 7.25 1.98 8.30
CA PRO A 326 8.55 1.95 8.96
C PRO A 326 9.66 2.50 8.05
N ALA A 327 10.43 3.45 8.55
CA ALA A 327 11.54 4.07 7.83
C ALA A 327 12.77 3.14 7.87
N ARG A 328 12.75 2.07 7.06
CA ARG A 328 13.70 0.95 7.08
C ARG A 328 15.16 1.36 7.17
N GLN A 329 15.59 2.37 6.42
CA GLN A 329 16.99 2.83 6.45
C GLN A 329 17.36 3.44 7.80
N GLN A 330 16.48 4.24 8.42
CA GLN A 330 16.72 4.82 9.73
C GLN A 330 16.77 3.74 10.82
N ILE A 331 15.85 2.75 10.73
CA ILE A 331 15.81 1.61 11.66
C ILE A 331 17.09 0.75 11.52
N GLU A 332 17.58 0.53 10.30
CA GLU A 332 18.83 -0.18 10.05
C GLU A 332 20.05 0.60 10.58
N GLN A 333 20.04 1.95 10.46
CA GLN A 333 21.09 2.80 11.04
C GLN A 333 21.12 2.67 12.58
N ILE A 334 19.94 2.69 13.24
CA ILE A 334 19.84 2.47 14.69
C ILE A 334 20.44 1.11 15.07
N ALA A 335 20.20 0.08 14.28
CA ALA A 335 20.74 -1.25 14.54
C ALA A 335 22.26 -1.38 14.29
N ARG A 336 22.84 -0.51 13.50
CA ARG A 336 24.29 -0.49 13.24
C ARG A 336 25.10 0.24 14.34
N GLY A 337 24.45 1.08 15.15
CA GLY A 337 25.03 1.84 16.27
C GLY A 337 25.55 3.17 15.80
#